data_80bee1dd377bb3d1d428c25da47ef6b5
#
_entry.id   80bee1dd377bb3d1d428c25da47ef6b5
#
_cell.length_a   1.000
_cell.length_b   1.000
_cell.length_c   1.000
_cell.angle_alpha   90.00
_cell.angle_beta   90.00
_cell.angle_gamma   90.00
#
_symmetry.space_group_name_H-M   'P 1'
#
loop_
_entity.id
_entity.type
_entity.pdbx_description
1 polymer ?
#
loop_
_entity_poly.entity_id
_entity_poly.type
_entity_poly.pdbx_seq_one_letter_code
_entity_poly.pdbx_strand_id
1 'polypeptide(L)'
;RCSSDSFLLVATCLRALTAMGHVTDKVELIVLGGTWSDYPESYQRWFTGELFRALNLSDEERVREATERRTWYERRGLPRDRDALAAAAAPLQQRIDAGELTYNEAWREAYSEEEVPQSCSWDDLFALHRANETAPKRVVGLVVETRPDLVTAEACRTLRALGCTKVQIGIQSLNDETLAANGRAITSARIADAMALLRQFGFKSHVHFMVNLLGADPVSDIADYRRLVTDPAFLPDEVKLYPCCLVESAQLTDCYEAGCWRPYTEEELVEVLVQDVLATPPWTRISRMIRDISATDILAGNKKTNLRQVVEAAVDATDEEVAEIRSREISVEGATVGDIAAGLAISV
;
A
#
# COMPACT_ATOMS: atom_id res chain seq x y z
N ARG A 1 5.20 20.28 -0.13
CA ARG A 1 5.44 18.87 -0.40
C ARG A 1 6.93 18.60 -0.21
N CYS A 2 7.25 17.51 0.51
CA CYS A 2 8.65 17.08 0.57
C CYS A 2 9.06 16.62 -0.83
N SER A 3 10.27 17.00 -1.25
CA SER A 3 10.91 16.42 -2.43
C SER A 3 10.97 14.89 -2.29
N SER A 4 11.27 14.17 -3.34
CA SER A 4 11.45 12.71 -3.32
C SER A 4 12.60 12.21 -2.43
N ASP A 5 13.25 13.10 -1.67
CA ASP A 5 14.26 12.77 -0.67
C ASP A 5 13.59 12.09 0.54
N SER A 6 13.86 10.80 0.71
CA SER A 6 13.25 9.96 1.74
C SER A 6 13.62 10.37 3.16
N PHE A 7 14.82 10.94 3.38
CA PHE A 7 15.22 11.53 4.65
C PHE A 7 14.31 12.71 5.03
N LEU A 8 14.09 13.64 4.08
CA LEU A 8 13.23 14.80 4.29
C LEU A 8 11.76 14.41 4.50
N LEU A 9 11.29 13.34 3.86
CA LEU A 9 9.96 12.78 4.08
C LEU A 9 9.80 12.33 5.53
N VAL A 10 10.71 11.49 6.03
CA VAL A 10 10.69 11.01 7.42
C VAL A 10 10.79 12.18 8.40
N ALA A 11 11.75 13.09 8.21
CA ALA A 11 11.94 14.23 9.09
C ALA A 11 10.67 15.12 9.18
N THR A 12 9.96 15.28 8.07
CA THR A 12 8.72 16.07 8.03
C THR A 12 7.56 15.33 8.69
N CYS A 13 7.39 14.03 8.40
CA CYS A 13 6.33 13.21 9.00
C CYS A 13 6.50 13.10 10.53
N LEU A 14 7.71 12.84 11.02
CA LEU A 14 7.98 12.75 12.46
C LEU A 14 7.69 14.09 13.15
N ARG A 15 8.11 15.21 12.58
CA ARG A 15 7.81 16.54 13.13
C ARG A 15 6.30 16.78 13.22
N ALA A 16 5.56 16.41 12.20
CA ALA A 16 4.09 16.58 12.16
C ALA A 16 3.44 15.69 13.22
N LEU A 17 3.78 14.40 13.28
CA LEU A 17 3.22 13.45 14.25
C LEU A 17 3.53 13.85 15.69
N THR A 18 4.77 14.26 15.98
CA THR A 18 5.15 14.75 17.31
C THR A 18 4.39 16.03 17.68
N ALA A 19 4.22 16.97 16.74
CA ALA A 19 3.46 18.20 16.96
C ALA A 19 1.97 17.93 17.22
N MET A 20 1.43 16.82 16.69
CA MET A 20 0.06 16.34 16.92
C MET A 20 -0.06 15.51 18.23
N GLY A 21 1.03 15.30 18.97
CA GLY A 21 1.02 14.55 20.23
C GLY A 21 1.17 13.05 20.10
N HIS A 22 1.48 12.52 18.90
CA HIS A 22 1.69 11.09 18.71
C HIS A 22 3.03 10.63 19.30
N VAL A 23 3.02 9.45 19.91
CA VAL A 23 4.25 8.73 20.31
C VAL A 23 4.93 8.18 19.05
N THR A 24 6.23 8.42 18.90
CA THR A 24 7.00 8.08 17.69
C THR A 24 8.22 7.20 17.97
N ASP A 25 8.21 6.43 19.06
CA ASP A 25 9.29 5.50 19.45
C ASP A 25 9.35 4.24 18.59
N LYS A 26 8.20 3.83 18.02
CA LYS A 26 8.04 2.71 17.08
C LYS A 26 7.39 3.19 15.82
N VAL A 27 7.99 2.87 14.67
CA VAL A 27 7.56 3.36 13.36
C VAL A 27 7.36 2.20 12.41
N GLU A 28 6.17 2.09 11.81
CA GLU A 28 5.95 1.30 10.61
C GLU A 28 6.14 2.20 9.39
N LEU A 29 7.07 1.83 8.53
CA LEU A 29 7.34 2.51 7.27
C LEU A 29 6.52 1.86 6.16
N ILE A 30 5.68 2.62 5.46
CA ILE A 30 4.88 2.15 4.35
C ILE A 30 5.29 2.94 3.10
N VAL A 31 6.00 2.28 2.19
CA VAL A 31 6.41 2.87 0.91
C VAL A 31 5.27 2.67 -0.09
N LEU A 32 4.61 3.77 -0.44
CA LEU A 32 3.49 3.80 -1.38
C LEU A 32 3.87 4.62 -2.61
N GLY A 33 3.32 4.25 -3.75
CA GLY A 33 3.47 5.03 -4.98
C GLY A 33 4.13 4.26 -6.12
N GLY A 34 3.48 3.22 -6.59
CA GLY A 34 3.90 2.41 -7.71
C GLY A 34 4.52 1.07 -7.29
N THR A 35 4.94 0.30 -8.28
CA THR A 35 5.53 -1.01 -8.07
C THR A 35 6.97 -0.87 -7.61
N TRP A 36 7.22 -1.12 -6.33
CA TRP A 36 8.55 -0.95 -5.74
C TRP A 36 9.66 -1.71 -6.48
N SER A 37 9.35 -2.92 -6.93
CA SER A 37 10.30 -3.79 -7.64
C SER A 37 10.70 -3.30 -9.04
N ASP A 38 10.04 -2.28 -9.58
CA ASP A 38 10.40 -1.65 -10.86
C ASP A 38 11.55 -0.64 -10.74
N TYR A 39 11.85 -0.17 -9.52
CA TYR A 39 12.97 0.75 -9.30
C TYR A 39 14.32 0.01 -9.32
N PRO A 40 15.39 0.65 -9.79
CA PRO A 40 16.75 0.08 -9.70
C PRO A 40 17.13 -0.28 -8.27
N GLU A 41 17.88 -1.36 -8.09
CA GLU A 41 18.32 -1.82 -6.77
C GLU A 41 19.13 -0.76 -6.02
N SER A 42 19.99 0.00 -6.73
CA SER A 42 20.77 1.10 -6.15
C SER A 42 19.87 2.17 -5.52
N TYR A 43 18.78 2.53 -6.21
CA TYR A 43 17.78 3.46 -5.71
C TYR A 43 17.03 2.89 -4.50
N GLN A 44 16.62 1.61 -4.57
CA GLN A 44 15.93 0.96 -3.45
C GLN A 44 16.80 0.96 -2.18
N ARG A 45 18.10 0.66 -2.31
CA ARG A 45 19.05 0.70 -1.19
C ARG A 45 19.23 2.10 -0.63
N TRP A 46 19.48 3.09 -1.51
CA TRP A 46 19.63 4.46 -1.09
C TRP A 46 18.36 4.98 -0.38
N PHE A 47 17.20 4.80 -1.00
CA PHE A 47 15.92 5.26 -0.45
C PHE A 47 15.68 4.66 0.94
N THR A 48 15.87 3.35 1.09
CA THR A 48 15.71 2.65 2.36
C THR A 48 16.75 3.11 3.38
N GLY A 49 18.01 3.23 2.98
CA GLY A 49 19.08 3.73 3.85
C GLY A 49 18.79 5.11 4.43
N GLU A 50 18.26 6.02 3.61
CA GLU A 50 17.90 7.36 4.04
C GLU A 50 16.69 7.39 4.99
N LEU A 51 15.73 6.44 4.85
CA LEU A 51 14.66 6.27 5.83
C LEU A 51 15.23 5.90 7.21
N PHE A 52 16.09 4.88 7.24
CA PHE A 52 16.73 4.44 8.50
C PHE A 52 17.67 5.49 9.09
N ARG A 53 18.44 6.17 8.24
CA ARG A 53 19.30 7.27 8.68
C ARG A 53 18.52 8.35 9.40
N ALA A 54 17.40 8.79 8.83
CA ALA A 54 16.55 9.80 9.46
C ALA A 54 15.98 9.35 10.80
N LEU A 55 15.69 8.06 10.98
CA LEU A 55 15.14 7.51 12.24
C LEU A 55 16.21 7.27 13.30
N ASN A 56 17.46 7.03 12.90
CA ASN A 56 18.58 6.79 13.80
C ASN A 56 19.10 8.07 14.47
N LEU A 57 18.86 9.25 13.88
CA LEU A 57 19.32 10.51 14.42
C LEU A 57 18.43 11.00 15.57
N SER A 58 19.02 11.75 16.50
CA SER A 58 18.29 12.56 17.47
C SER A 58 17.42 13.61 16.76
N ASP A 59 16.44 14.17 17.47
CA ASP A 59 15.55 15.17 16.87
C ASP A 59 16.31 16.44 16.43
N GLU A 60 17.33 16.85 17.20
CA GLU A 60 18.18 18.01 16.89
C GLU A 60 19.04 17.76 15.62
N GLU A 61 19.71 16.62 15.57
CA GLU A 61 20.53 16.24 14.41
C GLU A 61 19.69 16.12 13.13
N ARG A 62 18.51 15.51 13.23
CA ARG A 62 17.58 15.37 12.12
C ARG A 62 17.11 16.72 11.57
N VAL A 63 16.79 17.68 12.46
CA VAL A 63 16.37 19.03 12.05
C VAL A 63 17.53 19.76 11.36
N ARG A 64 18.75 19.66 11.90
CA ARG A 64 19.95 20.25 11.32
C ARG A 64 20.19 19.70 9.91
N GLU A 65 20.27 18.38 9.77
CA GLU A 65 20.51 17.74 8.49
C GLU A 65 19.39 18.03 7.48
N ALA A 66 18.13 18.01 7.90
CA ALA A 66 17.01 18.37 7.03
C ALA A 66 17.12 19.82 6.52
N THR A 67 17.64 20.73 7.31
CA THR A 67 17.87 22.13 6.91
C THR A 67 19.01 22.23 5.91
N GLU A 68 20.13 21.54 6.17
CA GLU A 68 21.29 21.49 5.27
C GLU A 68 20.91 20.92 3.92
N ARG A 69 20.14 19.83 3.88
CA ARG A 69 19.65 19.21 2.64
C ARG A 69 18.74 20.14 1.85
N ARG A 70 17.79 20.84 2.49
CA ARG A 70 16.95 21.81 1.80
C ARG A 70 17.78 22.93 1.19
N THR A 71 18.72 23.48 1.93
CA THR A 71 19.65 24.51 1.43
C THR A 71 20.48 23.99 0.26
N TRP A 72 20.91 22.73 0.31
CA TRP A 72 21.67 22.09 -0.77
C TRP A 72 20.84 21.98 -2.06
N TYR A 73 19.57 21.52 -1.95
CA TYR A 73 18.64 21.47 -3.08
C TYR A 73 18.35 22.86 -3.67
N GLU A 74 18.15 23.86 -2.80
CA GLU A 74 17.92 25.25 -3.21
C GLU A 74 19.07 25.82 -4.05
N ARG A 75 20.29 25.60 -3.58
CA ARG A 75 21.51 26.08 -4.31
C ARG A 75 21.64 25.42 -5.69
N ARG A 76 21.02 24.29 -5.93
CA ARG A 76 21.01 23.59 -7.21
C ARG A 76 19.79 23.92 -8.07
N GLY A 77 19.00 24.89 -7.67
CA GLY A 77 17.87 25.37 -8.45
C GLY A 77 16.73 24.36 -8.56
N LEU A 78 16.66 23.37 -7.65
CA LEU A 78 15.54 22.45 -7.64
C LEU A 78 14.27 23.21 -7.27
N PRO A 79 13.21 23.19 -8.16
CA PRO A 79 12.05 24.02 -8.00
C PRO A 79 11.26 23.60 -6.75
N ARG A 80 10.79 24.61 -6.01
CA ARG A 80 9.95 24.42 -4.82
C ARG A 80 8.46 24.47 -5.11
N ASP A 81 8.09 25.25 -6.14
CA ASP A 81 6.69 25.39 -6.50
C ASP A 81 6.24 24.29 -7.49
N ARG A 82 4.96 24.07 -7.53
CA ARG A 82 4.34 23.01 -8.33
C ARG A 82 4.44 23.29 -9.82
N ASP A 83 4.34 24.56 -10.20
CA ASP A 83 4.28 24.97 -11.61
C ASP A 83 5.65 24.82 -12.27
N ALA A 84 6.72 25.17 -11.56
CA ALA A 84 8.09 24.96 -12.02
C ALA A 84 8.44 23.46 -12.15
N LEU A 85 7.96 22.61 -11.22
CA LEU A 85 8.11 21.16 -11.34
C LEU A 85 7.33 20.58 -12.53
N ALA A 86 6.11 21.06 -12.75
CA ALA A 86 5.29 20.65 -13.88
C ALA A 86 5.95 21.05 -15.22
N ALA A 87 6.48 22.28 -15.30
CA ALA A 87 7.19 22.76 -16.48
C ALA A 87 8.44 21.93 -16.79
N ALA A 88 9.20 21.53 -15.77
CA ALA A 88 10.39 20.70 -15.93
C ALA A 88 10.05 19.26 -16.37
N ALA A 89 8.91 18.72 -15.93
CA ALA A 89 8.46 17.39 -16.31
C ALA A 89 7.71 17.33 -17.66
N ALA A 90 7.21 18.46 -18.15
CA ALA A 90 6.38 18.54 -19.35
C ALA A 90 6.98 17.89 -20.62
N PRO A 91 8.28 18.00 -20.92
CA PRO A 91 8.87 17.34 -22.09
C PRO A 91 8.78 15.80 -22.02
N LEU A 92 9.00 15.22 -20.84
CA LEU A 92 8.89 13.77 -20.65
C LEU A 92 7.43 13.32 -20.69
N GLN A 93 6.53 14.10 -20.10
CA GLN A 93 5.09 13.82 -20.16
C GLN A 93 4.57 13.82 -21.60
N GLN A 94 4.98 14.78 -22.43
CA GLN A 94 4.60 14.81 -23.85
C GLN A 94 5.03 13.54 -24.62
N ARG A 95 6.22 13.01 -24.32
CA ARG A 95 6.72 11.76 -24.93
C ARG A 95 5.95 10.52 -24.43
N ILE A 96 5.52 10.53 -23.17
CA ILE A 96 4.65 9.50 -22.62
C ILE A 96 3.28 9.55 -23.31
N ASP A 97 2.68 10.73 -23.44
CA ASP A 97 1.39 10.93 -24.06
C ASP A 97 1.40 10.56 -25.56
N ALA A 98 2.56 10.79 -26.23
CA ALA A 98 2.78 10.36 -27.62
C ALA A 98 3.04 8.84 -27.78
N GLY A 99 3.14 8.09 -26.69
CA GLY A 99 3.48 6.67 -26.71
C GLY A 99 4.93 6.35 -27.06
N GLU A 100 5.81 7.35 -27.03
CA GLU A 100 7.24 7.20 -27.31
C GLU A 100 8.02 6.61 -26.12
N LEU A 101 7.51 6.82 -24.90
CA LEU A 101 8.08 6.33 -23.65
C LEU A 101 6.98 5.76 -22.75
N THR A 102 7.31 4.69 -22.06
CA THR A 102 6.56 4.31 -20.87
C THR A 102 6.92 5.22 -19.68
N TYR A 103 6.06 5.30 -18.68
CA TYR A 103 6.33 6.02 -17.43
C TYR A 103 7.66 5.60 -16.79
N ASN A 104 7.94 4.28 -16.77
CA ASN A 104 9.16 3.75 -16.19
C ASN A 104 10.43 4.12 -16.99
N GLU A 105 10.34 4.22 -18.31
CA GLU A 105 11.45 4.69 -19.15
C GLU A 105 11.72 6.17 -18.95
N ALA A 106 10.67 7.00 -18.92
CA ALA A 106 10.78 8.42 -18.63
C ALA A 106 11.41 8.68 -17.25
N TRP A 107 11.02 7.87 -16.25
CA TRP A 107 11.63 7.97 -14.92
C TRP A 107 13.13 7.61 -14.94
N ARG A 108 13.53 6.55 -15.66
CA ARG A 108 14.96 6.18 -15.80
C ARG A 108 15.76 7.23 -16.53
N GLU A 109 15.16 7.89 -17.52
CA GLU A 109 15.81 9.00 -18.25
C GLU A 109 15.97 10.25 -17.38
N ALA A 110 14.97 10.55 -16.53
CA ALA A 110 15.02 11.66 -15.59
C ALA A 110 15.98 11.44 -14.41
N TYR A 111 16.27 10.17 -14.08
CA TYR A 111 17.10 9.80 -12.95
C TYR A 111 18.58 9.82 -13.35
N SER A 112 19.37 10.67 -12.69
CA SER A 112 20.83 10.71 -12.84
C SER A 112 21.50 10.52 -11.49
N GLU A 113 22.27 9.42 -11.36
CA GLU A 113 23.10 9.18 -10.17
C GLU A 113 24.23 10.20 -10.00
N GLU A 114 24.67 10.83 -11.11
CA GLU A 114 25.80 11.77 -11.12
C GLU A 114 25.45 13.16 -10.55
N GLU A 115 24.20 13.58 -10.67
CA GLU A 115 23.76 14.92 -10.24
C GLU A 115 23.48 15.02 -8.74
N VAL A 116 23.01 13.92 -8.13
CA VAL A 116 22.71 13.84 -6.69
C VAL A 116 23.37 12.58 -6.16
N PRO A 117 24.21 12.63 -5.12
CA PRO A 117 24.81 11.42 -4.55
C PRO A 117 23.73 10.58 -3.87
N GLN A 118 23.09 9.75 -4.65
CA GLN A 118 22.04 8.80 -4.24
C GLN A 118 22.64 7.38 -4.21
N SER A 119 23.55 7.15 -3.28
CA SER A 119 24.20 5.86 -3.12
C SER A 119 24.13 5.36 -1.69
N CYS A 120 23.99 4.07 -1.53
CA CYS A 120 24.08 3.34 -0.27
C CYS A 120 24.57 1.93 -0.60
N SER A 121 25.69 1.52 -0.03
CA SER A 121 26.14 0.13 -0.14
C SER A 121 25.30 -0.79 0.74
N TRP A 122 25.35 -2.10 0.50
CA TRP A 122 24.71 -3.08 1.38
C TRP A 122 25.28 -3.03 2.80
N ASP A 123 26.60 -2.84 2.93
CA ASP A 123 27.25 -2.76 4.24
C ASP A 123 26.80 -1.52 5.03
N ASP A 124 26.65 -0.37 4.36
CA ASP A 124 26.10 0.85 4.96
C ASP A 124 24.65 0.64 5.42
N LEU A 125 23.82 0.05 4.54
CA LEU A 125 22.43 -0.24 4.89
C LEU A 125 22.33 -1.17 6.11
N PHE A 126 23.11 -2.24 6.14
CA PHE A 126 23.12 -3.16 7.29
C PHE A 126 23.66 -2.50 8.56
N ALA A 127 24.59 -1.55 8.44
CA ALA A 127 25.05 -0.76 9.58
C ALA A 127 23.91 0.14 10.12
N LEU A 128 23.13 0.75 9.22
CA LEU A 128 21.96 1.56 9.59
C LEU A 128 20.88 0.70 10.26
N HIS A 129 20.62 -0.52 9.78
CA HIS A 129 19.67 -1.45 10.42
C HIS A 129 20.13 -1.78 11.84
N ARG A 130 21.39 -2.18 12.04
CA ARG A 130 21.94 -2.46 13.39
C ARG A 130 21.84 -1.26 14.32
N ALA A 131 22.15 -0.07 13.82
CA ALA A 131 22.02 1.16 14.61
C ALA A 131 20.56 1.42 15.03
N ASN A 132 19.59 1.06 14.19
CA ASN A 132 18.17 1.24 14.46
C ASN A 132 17.63 0.32 15.56
N GLU A 133 18.27 -0.82 15.86
CA GLU A 133 17.84 -1.75 16.91
C GLU A 133 17.74 -1.07 18.30
N THR A 134 18.57 -0.05 18.53
CA THR A 134 18.63 0.70 19.78
C THR A 134 18.33 2.19 19.63
N ALA A 135 17.92 2.63 18.45
CA ALA A 135 17.60 4.03 18.17
C ALA A 135 16.35 4.51 18.92
N PRO A 136 16.23 5.81 19.20
CA PRO A 136 15.04 6.38 19.83
C PRO A 136 13.74 6.15 19.01
N LYS A 137 13.87 6.01 17.70
CA LYS A 137 12.76 5.78 16.79
C LYS A 137 13.03 4.52 15.97
N ARG A 138 12.49 3.39 16.42
CA ARG A 138 12.77 2.07 15.86
C ARG A 138 11.78 1.70 14.78
N VAL A 139 12.29 1.20 13.68
CA VAL A 139 11.47 0.58 12.63
C VAL A 139 11.00 -0.78 13.11
N VAL A 140 9.69 -0.94 13.27
CA VAL A 140 9.05 -2.22 13.65
C VAL A 140 8.42 -2.92 12.46
N GLY A 141 8.30 -2.24 11.33
CA GLY A 141 7.81 -2.78 10.06
C GLY A 141 8.26 -1.91 8.90
N LEU A 142 8.65 -2.55 7.80
CA LEU A 142 8.85 -1.93 6.49
C LEU A 142 7.95 -2.64 5.49
N VAL A 143 7.08 -1.86 4.85
CA VAL A 143 6.08 -2.34 3.91
C VAL A 143 6.35 -1.76 2.54
N VAL A 144 6.35 -2.59 1.51
CA VAL A 144 6.46 -2.18 0.11
C VAL A 144 5.32 -2.78 -0.71
N GLU A 145 5.03 -2.18 -1.86
CA GLU A 145 4.00 -2.64 -2.78
C GLU A 145 4.65 -3.20 -4.06
N THR A 146 4.18 -4.36 -4.52
CA THR A 146 4.62 -4.99 -5.76
C THR A 146 3.47 -5.71 -6.47
N ARG A 147 3.77 -6.30 -7.64
CA ARG A 147 2.83 -7.11 -8.41
C ARG A 147 3.22 -8.59 -8.30
N PRO A 148 2.24 -9.53 -8.43
CA PRO A 148 2.51 -10.96 -8.34
C PRO A 148 3.53 -11.48 -9.36
N ASP A 149 3.55 -10.91 -10.58
CA ASP A 149 4.49 -11.28 -11.65
C ASP A 149 5.96 -10.97 -11.29
N LEU A 150 6.19 -9.98 -10.42
CA LEU A 150 7.52 -9.56 -9.98
C LEU A 150 7.99 -10.25 -8.68
N VAL A 151 7.17 -11.06 -8.04
CA VAL A 151 7.57 -11.82 -6.85
C VAL A 151 8.37 -13.04 -7.30
N THR A 152 9.69 -12.93 -7.21
CA THR A 152 10.66 -13.99 -7.48
C THR A 152 11.50 -14.25 -6.23
N ALA A 153 12.21 -15.39 -6.17
CA ALA A 153 13.10 -15.67 -5.04
C ALA A 153 14.22 -14.63 -4.91
N GLU A 154 14.69 -14.06 -6.02
CA GLU A 154 15.69 -12.99 -6.02
C GLU A 154 15.09 -11.69 -5.47
N ALA A 155 13.94 -11.26 -5.97
CA ALA A 155 13.23 -10.10 -5.44
C ALA A 155 12.95 -10.25 -3.93
N CYS A 156 12.53 -11.42 -3.48
CA CYS A 156 12.31 -11.69 -2.06
C CYS A 156 13.59 -11.58 -1.23
N ARG A 157 14.75 -12.06 -1.74
CA ARG A 157 16.06 -11.86 -1.05
C ARG A 157 16.39 -10.38 -0.93
N THR A 158 16.26 -9.62 -2.02
CA THR A 158 16.48 -8.17 -2.02
C THR A 158 15.57 -7.46 -1.03
N LEU A 159 14.26 -7.76 -1.03
CA LEU A 159 13.31 -7.17 -0.09
C LEU A 159 13.68 -7.49 1.37
N ARG A 160 14.11 -8.73 1.68
CA ARG A 160 14.57 -9.07 3.04
C ARG A 160 15.85 -8.32 3.41
N ALA A 161 16.79 -8.18 2.49
CA ALA A 161 18.01 -7.41 2.71
C ALA A 161 17.74 -5.92 2.92
N LEU A 162 16.70 -5.36 2.28
CA LEU A 162 16.22 -4.00 2.53
C LEU A 162 15.52 -3.83 3.90
N GLY A 163 15.25 -4.92 4.63
CA GLY A 163 14.55 -4.90 5.92
C GLY A 163 13.03 -4.99 5.81
N CYS A 164 12.49 -5.33 4.64
CA CYS A 164 11.06 -5.46 4.45
C CYS A 164 10.48 -6.60 5.31
N THR A 165 9.33 -6.34 5.94
CA THR A 165 8.61 -7.28 6.81
C THR A 165 7.25 -7.67 6.26
N LYS A 166 6.64 -6.80 5.46
CA LYS A 166 5.31 -6.99 4.87
C LYS A 166 5.33 -6.56 3.40
N VAL A 167 4.72 -7.35 2.54
CA VAL A 167 4.59 -7.03 1.12
C VAL A 167 3.12 -6.83 0.77
N GLN A 168 2.80 -5.65 0.25
CA GLN A 168 1.51 -5.39 -0.37
C GLN A 168 1.55 -5.90 -1.80
N ILE A 169 0.53 -6.64 -2.20
CA ILE A 169 0.47 -7.30 -3.51
C ILE A 169 -0.89 -7.07 -4.18
N GLY A 170 -0.85 -6.46 -5.36
CA GLY A 170 -2.04 -6.14 -6.14
C GLY A 170 -2.55 -7.34 -6.93
N ILE A 171 -3.31 -8.24 -6.30
CA ILE A 171 -3.91 -9.39 -6.97
C ILE A 171 -5.19 -9.04 -7.72
N GLN A 172 -6.02 -8.19 -7.15
CA GLN A 172 -7.30 -7.65 -7.58
C GLN A 172 -8.44 -8.68 -7.59
N SER A 173 -8.26 -9.87 -8.13
CA SER A 173 -9.19 -10.99 -8.21
C SER A 173 -8.41 -12.31 -8.30
N LEU A 174 -9.06 -13.44 -8.08
CA LEU A 174 -8.55 -14.79 -8.36
C LEU A 174 -9.28 -15.45 -9.55
N ASN A 175 -10.22 -14.75 -10.16
CA ASN A 175 -10.90 -15.20 -11.36
C ASN A 175 -10.08 -14.80 -12.58
N ASP A 176 -9.55 -15.78 -13.32
CA ASP A 176 -8.66 -15.55 -14.45
C ASP A 176 -9.35 -14.81 -15.62
N GLU A 177 -10.65 -15.03 -15.83
CA GLU A 177 -11.44 -14.34 -16.87
C GLU A 177 -11.63 -12.87 -16.49
N THR A 178 -11.97 -12.59 -15.23
CA THR A 178 -12.06 -11.23 -14.71
C THR A 178 -10.71 -10.51 -14.78
N LEU A 179 -9.61 -11.18 -14.40
CA LEU A 179 -8.28 -10.61 -14.54
C LEU A 179 -7.94 -10.24 -15.98
N ALA A 180 -8.21 -11.14 -16.92
CA ALA A 180 -7.97 -10.90 -18.36
C ALA A 180 -8.83 -9.75 -18.90
N ALA A 181 -10.13 -9.68 -18.54
CA ALA A 181 -11.04 -8.61 -18.95
C ALA A 181 -10.58 -7.22 -18.46
N ASN A 182 -9.85 -7.16 -17.33
CA ASN A 182 -9.30 -5.93 -16.76
C ASN A 182 -7.83 -5.70 -17.14
N GLY A 183 -7.34 -6.30 -18.21
CA GLY A 183 -5.97 -6.10 -18.73
C GLY A 183 -4.87 -6.63 -17.79
N ARG A 184 -5.20 -7.54 -16.87
CA ARG A 184 -4.23 -8.16 -15.99
C ARG A 184 -3.65 -9.40 -16.65
N ALA A 185 -2.41 -9.32 -17.13
CA ALA A 185 -1.70 -10.45 -17.75
C ALA A 185 -1.13 -11.41 -16.70
N ILE A 186 -1.99 -11.87 -15.77
CA ILE A 186 -1.61 -12.71 -14.62
C ILE A 186 -2.74 -13.68 -14.32
N THR A 187 -2.42 -14.85 -13.80
CA THR A 187 -3.38 -15.90 -13.43
C THR A 187 -3.41 -16.14 -11.93
N SER A 188 -4.48 -16.74 -11.44
CA SER A 188 -4.61 -17.18 -10.05
C SER A 188 -3.50 -18.17 -9.65
N ALA A 189 -3.04 -19.02 -10.55
CA ALA A 189 -1.89 -19.90 -10.32
C ALA A 189 -0.61 -19.10 -10.05
N ARG A 190 -0.33 -18.04 -10.84
CA ARG A 190 0.84 -17.17 -10.61
C ARG A 190 0.73 -16.38 -9.30
N ILE A 191 -0.50 -16.00 -8.91
CA ILE A 191 -0.76 -15.39 -7.60
C ILE A 191 -0.44 -16.37 -6.47
N ALA A 192 -0.88 -17.63 -6.58
CA ALA A 192 -0.58 -18.68 -5.60
C ALA A 192 0.93 -18.90 -5.43
N ASP A 193 1.69 -18.97 -6.54
CA ASP A 193 3.17 -19.06 -6.51
C ASP A 193 3.80 -17.87 -5.78
N ALA A 194 3.33 -16.66 -6.04
CA ALA A 194 3.81 -15.45 -5.39
C ALA A 194 3.52 -15.50 -3.87
N MET A 195 2.31 -15.88 -3.47
CA MET A 195 1.93 -16.02 -2.08
C MET A 195 2.76 -17.09 -1.35
N ALA A 196 3.04 -18.21 -2.02
CA ALA A 196 3.91 -19.26 -1.48
C ALA A 196 5.34 -18.76 -1.24
N LEU A 197 5.93 -18.01 -2.19
CA LEU A 197 7.25 -17.41 -2.03
C LEU A 197 7.27 -16.40 -0.89
N LEU A 198 6.30 -15.50 -0.79
CA LEU A 198 6.23 -14.52 0.30
C LEU A 198 6.23 -15.22 1.67
N ARG A 199 5.43 -16.28 1.83
CA ARG A 199 5.39 -17.07 3.06
C ARG A 199 6.72 -17.77 3.35
N GLN A 200 7.35 -18.40 2.34
CA GLN A 200 8.64 -19.08 2.50
C GLN A 200 9.75 -18.12 2.95
N PHE A 201 9.70 -16.88 2.50
CA PHE A 201 10.62 -15.83 2.92
C PHE A 201 10.22 -15.13 4.23
N GLY A 202 9.13 -15.51 4.87
CA GLY A 202 8.67 -15.00 6.16
C GLY A 202 8.09 -13.57 6.09
N PHE A 203 7.57 -13.15 4.93
CA PHE A 203 6.83 -11.90 4.83
C PHE A 203 5.39 -12.07 5.31
N LYS A 204 4.86 -11.04 5.93
CA LYS A 204 3.41 -10.85 5.97
C LYS A 204 2.92 -10.42 4.59
N SER A 205 1.78 -10.95 4.19
CA SER A 205 1.13 -10.64 2.92
C SER A 205 -0.06 -9.71 3.12
N HIS A 206 -0.13 -8.64 2.35
CA HIS A 206 -1.22 -7.69 2.38
C HIS A 206 -1.77 -7.54 0.96
N VAL A 207 -2.89 -8.19 0.65
CA VAL A 207 -3.43 -8.22 -0.70
C VAL A 207 -4.38 -7.07 -0.98
N HIS A 208 -4.34 -6.56 -2.22
CA HIS A 208 -5.37 -5.67 -2.74
C HIS A 208 -6.35 -6.52 -3.54
N PHE A 209 -7.59 -6.57 -3.08
CA PHE A 209 -8.71 -7.25 -3.71
C PHE A 209 -9.78 -6.24 -4.12
N MET A 210 -10.40 -6.45 -5.26
CA MET A 210 -11.40 -5.52 -5.79
C MET A 210 -12.69 -6.26 -6.11
N VAL A 211 -13.81 -5.66 -5.75
CA VAL A 211 -15.15 -6.08 -6.14
C VAL A 211 -15.68 -5.22 -7.27
N ASN A 212 -16.61 -5.74 -8.07
CA ASN A 212 -17.21 -5.07 -9.22
C ASN A 212 -16.20 -4.73 -10.34
N LEU A 213 -15.22 -5.59 -10.58
CA LEU A 213 -14.38 -5.49 -11.77
C LEU A 213 -15.18 -5.79 -13.04
N LEU A 214 -14.70 -5.37 -14.21
CA LEU A 214 -15.30 -5.74 -15.48
C LEU A 214 -15.37 -7.27 -15.63
N GLY A 215 -16.55 -7.80 -15.90
CA GLY A 215 -16.80 -9.24 -16.01
C GLY A 215 -17.15 -9.94 -14.70
N ALA A 216 -17.17 -9.23 -13.57
CA ALA A 216 -17.62 -9.75 -12.29
C ALA A 216 -19.10 -9.39 -12.01
N ASP A 217 -19.74 -10.19 -11.18
CA ASP A 217 -21.06 -9.95 -10.59
C ASP A 217 -21.03 -10.23 -9.07
N PRO A 218 -22.06 -9.85 -8.30
CA PRO A 218 -22.05 -10.02 -6.84
C PRO A 218 -21.81 -11.44 -6.37
N VAL A 219 -22.33 -12.44 -7.09
CA VAL A 219 -22.19 -13.87 -6.73
C VAL A 219 -20.76 -14.35 -6.96
N SER A 220 -20.17 -13.96 -8.10
CA SER A 220 -18.79 -14.30 -8.44
C SER A 220 -17.80 -13.61 -7.53
N ASP A 221 -18.02 -12.34 -7.15
CA ASP A 221 -17.14 -11.59 -6.24
C ASP A 221 -17.13 -12.23 -4.83
N ILE A 222 -18.29 -12.58 -4.27
CA ILE A 222 -18.39 -13.29 -2.98
C ILE A 222 -17.64 -14.64 -3.03
N ALA A 223 -17.83 -15.41 -4.11
CA ALA A 223 -17.17 -16.70 -4.27
C ALA A 223 -15.64 -16.54 -4.39
N ASP A 224 -15.19 -15.53 -5.12
CA ASP A 224 -13.77 -15.23 -5.35
C ASP A 224 -13.09 -14.78 -4.05
N TYR A 225 -13.71 -13.88 -3.30
CA TYR A 225 -13.19 -13.46 -1.98
C TYR A 225 -13.17 -14.62 -0.99
N ARG A 226 -14.22 -15.43 -0.94
CA ARG A 226 -14.25 -16.63 -0.08
C ARG A 226 -13.09 -17.58 -0.42
N ARG A 227 -12.81 -17.79 -1.71
CA ARG A 227 -11.64 -18.56 -2.15
C ARG A 227 -10.33 -17.94 -1.64
N LEU A 228 -10.18 -16.62 -1.70
CA LEU A 228 -8.98 -15.91 -1.22
C LEU A 228 -8.68 -16.22 0.24
N VAL A 229 -9.71 -16.24 1.09
CA VAL A 229 -9.54 -16.34 2.55
C VAL A 229 -9.67 -17.76 3.11
N THR A 230 -10.02 -18.75 2.27
CA THR A 230 -10.19 -20.16 2.70
C THR A 230 -9.27 -21.14 1.98
N ASP A 231 -8.84 -20.85 0.74
CA ASP A 231 -7.94 -21.74 0.00
C ASP A 231 -6.50 -21.60 0.54
N PRO A 232 -5.87 -22.71 1.00
CA PRO A 232 -4.50 -22.70 1.54
C PRO A 232 -3.43 -22.12 0.61
N ALA A 233 -3.70 -22.05 -0.70
CA ALA A 233 -2.78 -21.42 -1.66
C ALA A 233 -2.65 -19.91 -1.45
N PHE A 234 -3.66 -19.24 -0.87
CA PHE A 234 -3.69 -17.78 -0.74
C PHE A 234 -3.57 -17.31 0.71
N LEU A 235 -4.59 -17.41 1.54
CA LEU A 235 -4.64 -17.07 2.98
C LEU A 235 -3.80 -15.84 3.35
N PRO A 236 -4.21 -14.61 2.96
CA PRO A 236 -3.46 -13.40 3.28
C PRO A 236 -3.55 -13.04 4.77
N ASP A 237 -2.52 -12.35 5.29
CA ASP A 237 -2.57 -11.77 6.63
C ASP A 237 -3.46 -10.53 6.68
N GLU A 238 -3.44 -9.71 5.61
CA GLU A 238 -4.25 -8.51 5.52
C GLU A 238 -4.87 -8.37 4.11
N VAL A 239 -6.05 -7.76 4.06
CA VAL A 239 -6.76 -7.47 2.82
C VAL A 239 -7.15 -6.00 2.78
N LYS A 240 -6.90 -5.35 1.64
CA LYS A 240 -7.59 -4.12 1.23
C LYS A 240 -8.69 -4.53 0.26
N LEU A 241 -9.92 -4.33 0.69
CA LEU A 241 -11.12 -4.69 -0.07
C LEU A 241 -11.72 -3.44 -0.69
N TYR A 242 -11.57 -3.28 -2.00
CA TYR A 242 -11.94 -2.06 -2.69
C TYR A 242 -13.06 -2.27 -3.72
N PRO A 243 -14.14 -1.48 -3.69
CA PRO A 243 -15.04 -1.41 -4.82
C PRO A 243 -14.37 -0.72 -6.02
N CYS A 244 -14.62 -1.25 -7.22
CA CYS A 244 -14.22 -0.61 -8.47
C CYS A 244 -14.99 0.69 -8.64
N CYS A 245 -14.27 1.76 -8.96
CA CYS A 245 -14.84 3.08 -9.25
C CYS A 245 -14.31 3.56 -10.61
N LEU A 246 -15.19 4.13 -11.41
CA LEU A 246 -14.84 4.74 -12.68
C LEU A 246 -14.28 6.14 -12.45
N VAL A 247 -13.12 6.42 -13.02
CA VAL A 247 -12.52 7.76 -13.12
C VAL A 247 -12.37 8.15 -14.59
N GLU A 248 -12.36 9.43 -14.89
CA GLU A 248 -12.44 9.96 -16.26
C GLU A 248 -11.38 9.42 -17.22
N SER A 249 -10.18 9.15 -16.74
CA SER A 249 -9.05 8.65 -17.56
C SER A 249 -8.96 7.13 -17.66
N ALA A 250 -9.93 6.39 -17.13
CA ALA A 250 -9.90 4.94 -17.12
C ALA A 250 -10.41 4.35 -18.43
N GLN A 251 -9.74 3.31 -18.96
CA GLN A 251 -10.23 2.55 -20.13
C GLN A 251 -11.61 1.91 -19.91
N LEU A 252 -12.02 1.73 -18.65
CA LEU A 252 -13.34 1.23 -18.28
C LEU A 252 -14.48 2.18 -18.72
N THR A 253 -14.17 3.45 -19.05
CA THR A 253 -15.14 4.43 -19.56
C THR A 253 -15.84 3.92 -20.82
N ASP A 254 -15.09 3.32 -21.74
CA ASP A 254 -15.65 2.77 -23.00
C ASP A 254 -16.68 1.67 -22.70
N CYS A 255 -16.38 0.79 -21.73
CA CYS A 255 -17.29 -0.27 -21.31
C CYS A 255 -18.53 0.27 -20.58
N TYR A 256 -18.36 1.33 -19.79
CA TYR A 256 -19.47 1.99 -19.11
C TYR A 256 -20.42 2.65 -20.11
N GLU A 257 -19.90 3.38 -21.09
CA GLU A 257 -20.69 4.03 -22.15
C GLU A 257 -21.39 3.01 -23.06
N ALA A 258 -20.73 1.89 -23.35
CA ALA A 258 -21.31 0.79 -24.12
C ALA A 258 -22.29 -0.08 -23.31
N GLY A 259 -22.44 0.15 -22.00
CA GLY A 259 -23.34 -0.60 -21.14
C GLY A 259 -22.86 -2.03 -20.79
N CYS A 260 -21.59 -2.36 -21.05
CA CYS A 260 -21.02 -3.67 -20.72
C CYS A 260 -20.44 -3.75 -19.30
N TRP A 261 -20.35 -2.63 -18.59
CA TRP A 261 -20.05 -2.54 -17.16
C TRP A 261 -20.92 -1.49 -16.49
N ARG A 262 -21.34 -1.74 -15.28
CA ARG A 262 -21.99 -0.78 -14.38
C ARG A 262 -21.45 -0.92 -12.96
N PRO A 263 -21.43 0.16 -12.17
CA PRO A 263 -21.19 0.01 -10.74
C PRO A 263 -22.33 -0.80 -10.10
N TYR A 264 -22.02 -1.53 -9.03
CA TYR A 264 -23.05 -2.13 -8.19
C TYR A 264 -23.94 -1.04 -7.59
N THR A 265 -25.20 -1.36 -7.36
CA THR A 265 -26.05 -0.52 -6.51
C THR A 265 -25.48 -0.51 -5.09
N GLU A 266 -25.97 0.39 -4.26
CA GLU A 266 -25.53 0.42 -2.86
C GLU A 266 -25.87 -0.88 -2.13
N GLU A 267 -27.06 -1.42 -2.38
CA GLU A 267 -27.53 -2.66 -1.79
C GLU A 267 -26.67 -3.85 -2.23
N GLU A 268 -26.39 -3.99 -3.52
CA GLU A 268 -25.50 -5.02 -4.07
C GLU A 268 -24.09 -4.92 -3.46
N LEU A 269 -23.54 -3.69 -3.38
CA LEU A 269 -22.20 -3.50 -2.83
C LEU A 269 -22.14 -3.82 -1.34
N VAL A 270 -23.11 -3.37 -0.57
CA VAL A 270 -23.16 -3.65 0.88
C VAL A 270 -23.32 -5.15 1.12
N GLU A 271 -24.20 -5.83 0.38
CA GLU A 271 -24.38 -7.27 0.50
C GLU A 271 -23.07 -8.03 0.22
N VAL A 272 -22.36 -7.73 -0.88
CA VAL A 272 -21.06 -8.36 -1.20
C VAL A 272 -20.07 -8.15 -0.05
N LEU A 273 -19.92 -6.90 0.42
CA LEU A 273 -18.94 -6.59 1.47
C LEU A 273 -19.32 -7.20 2.83
N VAL A 274 -20.60 -7.35 3.15
CA VAL A 274 -21.07 -8.05 4.36
C VAL A 274 -20.67 -9.52 4.28
N GLN A 275 -20.95 -10.20 3.15
CA GLN A 275 -20.57 -11.59 2.94
C GLN A 275 -19.05 -11.79 3.02
N ASP A 276 -18.28 -10.84 2.50
CA ASP A 276 -16.82 -10.87 2.56
C ASP A 276 -16.29 -10.71 4.01
N VAL A 277 -16.89 -9.83 4.81
CA VAL A 277 -16.53 -9.67 6.23
C VAL A 277 -16.85 -10.94 7.00
N LEU A 278 -18.05 -11.51 6.82
CA LEU A 278 -18.48 -12.73 7.49
C LEU A 278 -17.63 -13.96 7.11
N ALA A 279 -17.16 -14.01 5.85
CA ALA A 279 -16.27 -15.09 5.38
C ALA A 279 -14.83 -14.95 5.89
N THR A 280 -14.44 -13.78 6.41
CA THR A 280 -13.04 -13.50 6.79
C THR A 280 -12.66 -14.24 8.07
N PRO A 281 -11.59 -15.08 8.04
CA PRO A 281 -11.18 -15.90 9.18
C PRO A 281 -10.47 -15.07 10.28
N PRO A 282 -10.32 -15.65 11.50
CA PRO A 282 -9.81 -14.92 12.67
C PRO A 282 -8.33 -14.50 12.59
N TRP A 283 -7.59 -14.93 11.59
CA TRP A 283 -6.18 -14.53 11.37
C TRP A 283 -5.99 -13.50 10.26
N THR A 284 -7.03 -13.14 9.52
CA THR A 284 -6.97 -12.14 8.45
C THR A 284 -7.60 -10.82 8.91
N ARG A 285 -6.95 -9.70 8.57
CA ARG A 285 -7.42 -8.36 8.87
C ARG A 285 -7.90 -7.66 7.59
N ILE A 286 -9.12 -7.17 7.56
CA ILE A 286 -9.58 -6.22 6.54
C ILE A 286 -9.10 -4.81 6.93
N SER A 287 -7.97 -4.40 6.39
CA SER A 287 -7.34 -3.13 6.76
C SER A 287 -8.07 -1.91 6.19
N ARG A 288 -8.69 -2.04 5.00
CA ARG A 288 -9.32 -0.93 4.27
C ARG A 288 -10.44 -1.42 3.36
N MET A 289 -11.54 -0.61 3.24
CA MET A 289 -12.67 -0.87 2.35
C MET A 289 -12.91 0.23 1.30
N ILE A 290 -12.13 1.31 1.31
CA ILE A 290 -12.24 2.40 0.34
C ILE A 290 -10.86 2.82 -0.15
N ARG A 291 -10.77 3.34 -1.37
CA ARG A 291 -9.57 4.01 -1.89
C ARG A 291 -9.60 5.50 -1.55
N ASP A 292 -8.41 6.11 -1.47
CA ASP A 292 -8.27 7.56 -1.34
C ASP A 292 -8.41 8.22 -2.73
N ILE A 293 -9.61 8.16 -3.28
CA ILE A 293 -9.99 8.87 -4.50
C ILE A 293 -10.97 9.94 -4.07
N SER A 294 -10.76 11.18 -4.51
CA SER A 294 -11.70 12.25 -4.24
C SER A 294 -13.08 11.90 -4.86
N ALA A 295 -14.14 12.11 -4.10
CA ALA A 295 -15.50 11.86 -4.61
C ALA A 295 -15.82 12.67 -5.88
N THR A 296 -15.13 13.81 -6.09
CA THR A 296 -15.22 14.64 -7.30
C THR A 296 -14.59 13.99 -8.52
N ASP A 297 -13.64 13.09 -8.34
CA ASP A 297 -12.90 12.43 -9.42
C ASP A 297 -13.58 11.11 -9.84
N ILE A 298 -14.59 10.65 -9.08
CA ILE A 298 -15.35 9.45 -9.37
C ILE A 298 -16.53 9.79 -10.26
N LEU A 299 -16.54 9.30 -11.50
CA LEU A 299 -17.66 9.42 -12.43
C LEU A 299 -18.82 8.50 -12.02
N ALA A 300 -18.52 7.21 -11.80
CA ALA A 300 -19.50 6.20 -11.41
C ALA A 300 -18.91 5.23 -10.38
N GLY A 301 -19.73 4.75 -9.45
CA GLY A 301 -19.33 3.86 -8.36
C GLY A 301 -19.50 4.49 -6.99
N ASN A 302 -18.94 3.85 -5.98
CA ASN A 302 -19.10 4.30 -4.59
C ASN A 302 -18.38 5.64 -4.34
N LYS A 303 -19.12 6.63 -3.87
CA LYS A 303 -18.62 7.95 -3.45
C LYS A 303 -18.64 8.17 -1.93
N LYS A 304 -19.17 7.20 -1.16
CA LYS A 304 -19.28 7.29 0.29
C LYS A 304 -17.91 7.08 0.94
N THR A 305 -17.48 8.04 1.71
CA THR A 305 -16.22 7.97 2.49
C THR A 305 -16.38 7.10 3.75
N ASN A 306 -17.61 6.86 4.20
CA ASN A 306 -17.96 6.06 5.37
C ASN A 306 -18.48 4.66 5.01
N LEU A 307 -18.14 4.11 3.84
CA LEU A 307 -18.62 2.80 3.39
C LEU A 307 -18.39 1.70 4.44
N ARG A 308 -17.22 1.71 5.11
CA ARG A 308 -16.93 0.73 6.17
C ARG A 308 -17.97 0.77 7.30
N GLN A 309 -18.33 1.94 7.78
CA GLN A 309 -19.33 2.09 8.85
C GLN A 309 -20.72 1.59 8.41
N VAL A 310 -21.06 1.79 7.14
CA VAL A 310 -22.31 1.25 6.57
C VAL A 310 -22.29 -0.27 6.55
N VAL A 311 -21.17 -0.87 6.14
CA VAL A 311 -21.00 -2.33 6.12
C VAL A 311 -20.99 -2.90 7.55
N GLU A 312 -20.23 -2.29 8.47
CA GLU A 312 -20.21 -2.70 9.89
C GLU A 312 -21.61 -2.68 10.52
N ALA A 313 -22.39 -1.61 10.29
CA ALA A 313 -23.76 -1.56 10.78
C ALA A 313 -24.68 -2.63 10.15
N ALA A 314 -24.45 -2.99 8.88
CA ALA A 314 -25.20 -4.06 8.22
C ALA A 314 -24.80 -5.44 8.74
N VAL A 315 -23.52 -5.65 9.02
CA VAL A 315 -22.99 -6.89 9.66
C VAL A 315 -23.58 -7.05 11.06
N ASP A 316 -23.58 -6.00 11.87
CA ASP A 316 -24.15 -6.00 13.23
C ASP A 316 -25.64 -6.37 13.26
N ALA A 317 -26.36 -6.12 12.14
CA ALA A 317 -27.77 -6.47 11.98
C ALA A 317 -28.02 -7.95 11.59
N THR A 318 -26.98 -8.73 11.30
CA THR A 318 -27.13 -10.12 10.83
C THR A 318 -27.19 -11.17 11.95
N ASP A 319 -26.97 -10.84 13.19
CA ASP A 319 -26.81 -11.79 14.31
C ASP A 319 -25.70 -12.86 14.11
N GLU A 320 -24.84 -12.73 13.09
CA GLU A 320 -23.74 -13.64 12.81
C GLU A 320 -22.46 -13.23 13.55
N GLU A 321 -21.70 -14.21 14.03
CA GLU A 321 -20.43 -13.95 14.71
C GLU A 321 -19.34 -13.57 13.69
N VAL A 322 -18.71 -12.42 13.87
CA VAL A 322 -17.62 -11.94 13.02
C VAL A 322 -16.28 -12.34 13.59
N ALA A 323 -15.55 -13.17 12.85
CA ALA A 323 -14.23 -13.66 13.26
C ALA A 323 -13.07 -12.69 12.87
N GLU A 324 -13.29 -11.76 11.98
CA GLU A 324 -12.29 -10.82 11.43
C GLU A 324 -11.59 -10.02 12.55
N ILE A 325 -10.25 -9.83 12.44
CA ILE A 325 -9.41 -9.27 13.53
C ILE A 325 -9.89 -7.88 13.95
N ARG A 326 -10.21 -6.99 13.00
CA ARG A 326 -10.57 -5.61 13.32
C ARG A 326 -11.88 -5.52 14.10
N SER A 327 -12.84 -6.41 13.81
CA SER A 327 -14.11 -6.49 14.54
C SER A 327 -13.94 -6.93 15.98
N ARG A 328 -12.79 -7.51 16.32
CA ARG A 328 -12.40 -7.96 17.67
C ARG A 328 -11.37 -7.06 18.34
N GLU A 329 -11.06 -5.90 17.73
CA GLU A 329 -10.16 -4.91 18.35
C GLU A 329 -10.81 -4.32 19.61
N ILE A 330 -10.06 -4.31 20.69
CA ILE A 330 -10.51 -3.72 21.94
C ILE A 330 -10.52 -2.21 21.78
N SER A 331 -11.70 -1.60 21.83
CA SER A 331 -11.82 -0.16 21.95
C SER A 331 -11.45 0.26 23.39
N VAL A 332 -10.43 1.09 23.51
CA VAL A 332 -9.91 1.55 24.82
C VAL A 332 -10.70 2.74 25.36
N GLU A 333 -11.69 3.25 24.64
CA GLU A 333 -12.53 4.35 25.11
C GLU A 333 -13.37 3.91 26.32
N GLY A 334 -12.95 4.38 27.49
CA GLY A 334 -13.67 4.18 28.76
C GLY A 334 -13.37 2.87 29.52
N ALA A 335 -12.57 1.95 28.97
CA ALA A 335 -12.17 0.72 29.68
C ALA A 335 -10.81 0.88 30.38
N THR A 336 -10.70 0.40 31.61
CA THR A 336 -9.41 0.30 32.31
C THR A 336 -8.63 -0.93 31.84
N VAL A 337 -7.29 -0.93 32.02
CA VAL A 337 -6.46 -2.10 31.73
C VAL A 337 -6.93 -3.33 32.51
N GLY A 338 -7.50 -3.14 33.71
CA GLY A 338 -8.08 -4.19 34.53
C GLY A 338 -9.34 -4.81 33.92
N ASP A 339 -10.22 -3.99 33.35
CA ASP A 339 -11.44 -4.44 32.69
C ASP A 339 -11.11 -5.26 31.42
N ILE A 340 -10.12 -4.79 30.67
CA ILE A 340 -9.61 -5.49 29.48
C ILE A 340 -9.01 -6.85 29.87
N ALA A 341 -8.16 -6.88 30.91
CA ALA A 341 -7.52 -8.10 31.37
C ALA A 341 -8.53 -9.14 31.89
N ALA A 342 -9.62 -8.69 32.53
CA ALA A 342 -10.66 -9.57 33.05
C ALA A 342 -11.53 -10.21 31.93
N GLY A 343 -11.62 -9.57 30.76
CA GLY A 343 -12.36 -10.04 29.59
C GLY A 343 -11.53 -10.89 28.61
N LEU A 344 -10.21 -11.02 28.80
CA LEU A 344 -9.36 -11.78 27.89
C LEU A 344 -9.52 -13.29 28.11
N ALA A 345 -9.95 -14.00 27.06
CA ALA A 345 -9.89 -15.45 27.00
C ALA A 345 -8.79 -15.90 26.00
N ILE A 346 -7.95 -16.84 26.41
CA ILE A 346 -6.98 -17.48 25.48
C ILE A 346 -7.67 -18.70 24.86
N SER A 347 -7.88 -18.65 23.55
CA SER A 347 -8.26 -19.83 22.76
C SER A 347 -6.98 -20.40 22.11
N VAL A 348 -6.78 -21.71 22.28
CA VAL A 348 -5.67 -22.46 21.65
C VAL A 348 -6.19 -23.20 20.44
#